data_4e052bd79f56fdbcf6c8760034f15417
#
_entry.id   4e052bd79f56fdbcf6c8760034f15417
#
_cell.length_a   1.000
_cell.length_b   1.000
_cell.length_c   1.000
_cell.angle_alpha   90.00
_cell.angle_beta   90.00
_cell.angle_gamma   90.00
#
_symmetry.space_group_name_H-M   'P 1'
#
loop_
_entity.id
_entity.type
_entity.pdbx_description
1 polymer ?
#
loop_
_entity_poly.entity_id
_entity_poly.type
_entity_poly.pdbx_seq_one_letter_code
_entity_poly.pdbx_strand_id
1 'polypeptide(L)'
;TPLVFGAHPYGVPASGLGDAAVVEGLSPAELDAAHQRWIRPDNAQVFVVGDTTLAETVSLLEASFGDWKAPATPMPTKTYDVDVPAPEARIVLLNRPNSPQSVILGARVLDTRGTDDNTVLLAANEVLGGSFLSRINMNLRETKGWSYGSRSGVTYNRDRLVYAVQAEVQADRTGDSIVELEKEITGFVGDNGVTAAELERTINGNVRELPGQFETSNSVLGGMVNIVKYDRPDDYYETIADKYRSLTADELAETARENFIYGDIVYVVVGDAEVVEPQLERTGLPYTVQQLDQ
;
A
#
# COMPACT_ATOMS: atom_id res chain seq x y z
N THR A 1 1.46 0.70 10.63
CA THR A 1 1.25 2.12 10.26
C THR A 1 1.84 3.10 11.28
N PRO A 2 1.69 2.98 12.62
CA PRO A 2 2.22 3.96 13.58
C PRO A 2 3.73 4.19 13.47
N LEU A 3 4.50 3.16 13.15
CA LEU A 3 5.97 3.23 13.07
C LEU A 3 6.49 4.12 11.93
N VAL A 4 5.72 4.29 10.86
CA VAL A 4 6.11 5.09 9.69
C VAL A 4 5.36 6.42 9.59
N PHE A 5 4.15 6.50 10.14
CA PHE A 5 3.32 7.71 10.11
C PHE A 5 3.36 8.53 11.40
N GLY A 6 3.79 7.94 12.53
CA GLY A 6 3.79 8.64 13.82
C GLY A 6 2.41 9.19 14.18
N ALA A 7 2.34 10.51 14.47
CA ALA A 7 1.11 11.21 14.81
C ALA A 7 0.24 11.64 13.61
N HIS A 8 0.69 11.39 12.37
CA HIS A 8 -0.11 11.67 11.18
C HIS A 8 -1.46 10.90 11.23
N PRO A 9 -2.57 11.41 10.68
CA PRO A 9 -3.88 10.72 10.70
C PRO A 9 -3.86 9.29 10.14
N TYR A 10 -2.92 8.96 9.27
CA TYR A 10 -2.72 7.58 8.79
C TYR A 10 -1.89 6.69 9.75
N GLY A 11 -1.40 7.23 10.87
CA GLY A 11 -0.67 6.48 11.89
C GLY A 11 -1.53 5.56 12.74
N VAL A 12 -2.85 5.62 12.61
CA VAL A 12 -3.77 4.73 13.32
C VAL A 12 -3.67 3.29 12.78
N PRO A 13 -3.97 2.27 13.62
CA PRO A 13 -3.98 0.89 13.16
C PRO A 13 -4.93 0.68 11.98
N ALA A 14 -4.46 -0.02 10.94
CA ALA A 14 -5.23 -0.24 9.71
C ALA A 14 -6.38 -1.26 9.87
N SER A 15 -6.50 -1.92 11.03
CA SER A 15 -7.56 -2.90 11.32
C SER A 15 -8.97 -2.32 11.26
N GLY A 16 -9.13 -1.01 11.43
CA GLY A 16 -10.43 -0.35 11.55
C GLY A 16 -11.17 -0.63 12.86
N LEU A 17 -10.58 -1.42 13.77
CA LEU A 17 -11.20 -1.78 15.05
C LEU A 17 -11.03 -0.70 16.12
N GLY A 18 -10.15 0.28 15.87
CA GLY A 18 -9.81 1.30 16.84
C GLY A 18 -8.89 0.80 17.95
N ASP A 19 -8.76 1.60 19.00
CA ASP A 19 -8.06 1.26 20.24
C ASP A 19 -9.06 0.75 21.27
N ALA A 20 -8.78 -0.37 21.93
CA ALA A 20 -9.70 -1.02 22.86
C ALA A 20 -10.09 -0.10 24.04
N ALA A 21 -9.11 0.62 24.61
CA ALA A 21 -9.38 1.52 25.74
C ALA A 21 -10.24 2.73 25.32
N VAL A 22 -10.03 3.24 24.10
CA VAL A 22 -10.87 4.30 23.54
C VAL A 22 -12.29 3.77 23.30
N VAL A 23 -12.44 2.58 22.71
CA VAL A 23 -13.75 1.97 22.42
C VAL A 23 -14.54 1.72 23.69
N GLU A 24 -13.89 1.20 24.75
CA GLU A 24 -14.53 0.99 26.07
C GLU A 24 -15.03 2.29 26.72
N GLY A 25 -14.38 3.43 26.43
CA GLY A 25 -14.74 4.74 26.94
C GLY A 25 -15.85 5.46 26.17
N LEU A 26 -16.23 4.96 24.97
CA LEU A 26 -17.21 5.66 24.12
C LEU A 26 -18.62 5.63 24.71
N SER A 27 -19.26 6.79 24.72
CA SER A 27 -20.68 6.93 25.05
C SER A 27 -21.59 6.87 23.82
N PRO A 28 -22.86 6.48 23.95
CA PRO A 28 -23.83 6.56 22.86
C PRO A 28 -23.97 7.96 22.24
N ALA A 29 -23.82 9.02 23.03
CA ALA A 29 -23.90 10.40 22.56
C ALA A 29 -22.72 10.77 21.65
N GLU A 30 -21.51 10.26 21.92
CA GLU A 30 -20.34 10.47 21.06
C GLU A 30 -20.48 9.73 19.73
N LEU A 31 -21.04 8.51 19.77
CA LEU A 31 -21.32 7.73 18.56
C LEU A 31 -22.37 8.43 17.69
N ASP A 32 -23.46 8.94 18.29
CA ASP A 32 -24.50 9.69 17.60
C ASP A 32 -23.93 10.98 16.98
N ALA A 33 -23.11 11.72 17.72
CA ALA A 33 -22.45 12.92 17.23
C ALA A 33 -21.52 12.63 16.04
N ALA A 34 -20.74 11.54 16.10
CA ALA A 34 -19.89 11.10 15.00
C ALA A 34 -20.70 10.67 13.77
N HIS A 35 -21.78 9.93 13.98
CA HIS A 35 -22.72 9.55 12.92
C HIS A 35 -23.30 10.76 12.22
N GLN A 36 -23.90 11.71 12.96
CA GLN A 36 -24.49 12.92 12.40
C GLN A 36 -23.47 13.81 11.69
N ARG A 37 -22.22 13.77 12.16
CA ARG A 37 -21.16 14.58 11.57
C ARG A 37 -20.71 14.05 10.20
N TRP A 38 -20.61 12.73 10.04
CA TRP A 38 -19.96 12.12 8.87
C TRP A 38 -20.90 11.34 7.95
N ILE A 39 -21.96 10.72 8.49
CA ILE A 39 -22.96 9.95 7.73
C ILE A 39 -24.11 10.89 7.35
N ARG A 40 -23.99 11.53 6.21
CA ARG A 40 -24.88 12.60 5.76
C ARG A 40 -24.99 12.61 4.23
N PRO A 41 -26.13 13.03 3.65
CA PRO A 41 -26.36 12.91 2.21
C PRO A 41 -25.41 13.77 1.37
N ASP A 42 -24.94 14.91 1.87
CA ASP A 42 -23.97 15.76 1.19
C ASP A 42 -22.52 15.25 1.29
N ASN A 43 -22.30 14.13 1.99
CA ASN A 43 -21.03 13.37 2.05
C ASN A 43 -21.18 11.96 1.47
N ALA A 44 -22.30 11.64 0.86
CA ALA A 44 -22.59 10.32 0.33
C ALA A 44 -22.53 10.31 -1.21
N GLN A 45 -21.89 9.28 -1.75
CA GLN A 45 -21.89 8.98 -3.19
C GLN A 45 -22.37 7.53 -3.37
N VAL A 46 -23.25 7.32 -4.35
CA VAL A 46 -23.82 6.01 -4.62
C VAL A 46 -23.35 5.55 -6.00
N PHE A 47 -22.74 4.38 -6.04
CA PHE A 47 -22.32 3.73 -7.26
C PHE A 47 -23.15 2.47 -7.46
N VAL A 48 -23.71 2.30 -8.66
CA VAL A 48 -24.56 1.16 -9.01
C VAL A 48 -24.06 0.54 -10.31
N VAL A 49 -23.81 -0.75 -10.28
CA VAL A 49 -23.46 -1.56 -11.45
C VAL A 49 -24.34 -2.79 -11.47
N GLY A 50 -25.10 -2.99 -12.52
CA GLY A 50 -26.01 -4.14 -12.66
C GLY A 50 -26.98 -3.97 -13.81
N ASP A 51 -27.89 -4.94 -13.94
CA ASP A 51 -28.99 -4.91 -14.92
C ASP A 51 -30.12 -4.00 -14.43
N THR A 52 -29.95 -2.69 -14.57
CA THR A 52 -30.89 -1.66 -14.14
C THR A 52 -30.74 -0.41 -15.00
N THR A 53 -31.69 0.50 -14.88
CA THR A 53 -31.65 1.82 -15.54
C THR A 53 -31.44 2.94 -14.52
N LEU A 54 -30.93 4.07 -14.99
CA LEU A 54 -30.78 5.26 -14.13
C LEU A 54 -32.12 5.67 -13.50
N ALA A 55 -33.23 5.61 -14.27
CA ALA A 55 -34.55 6.00 -13.79
C ALA A 55 -35.07 5.08 -12.66
N GLU A 56 -34.87 3.77 -12.80
CA GLU A 56 -35.24 2.81 -11.76
C GLU A 56 -34.40 3.01 -10.51
N THR A 57 -33.07 3.16 -10.68
CA THR A 57 -32.14 3.40 -9.56
C THR A 57 -32.48 4.69 -8.82
N VAL A 58 -32.71 5.79 -9.52
CA VAL A 58 -33.10 7.08 -8.91
C VAL A 58 -34.42 6.93 -8.15
N SER A 59 -35.43 6.28 -8.74
CA SER A 59 -36.71 6.06 -8.06
C SER A 59 -36.59 5.27 -6.75
N LEU A 60 -35.76 4.22 -6.74
CA LEU A 60 -35.47 3.43 -5.54
C LEU A 60 -34.72 4.22 -4.47
N LEU A 61 -33.73 5.02 -4.89
CA LEU A 61 -32.95 5.86 -3.97
C LEU A 61 -33.81 6.98 -3.39
N GLU A 62 -34.65 7.64 -4.18
CA GLU A 62 -35.60 8.66 -3.71
C GLU A 62 -36.59 8.08 -2.71
N ALA A 63 -37.12 6.88 -2.97
CA ALA A 63 -38.05 6.22 -2.06
C ALA A 63 -37.38 5.83 -0.72
N SER A 64 -36.09 5.53 -0.73
CA SER A 64 -35.36 5.06 0.46
C SER A 64 -34.67 6.20 1.23
N PHE A 65 -34.19 7.23 0.55
CA PHE A 65 -33.32 8.28 1.10
C PHE A 65 -33.82 9.70 0.82
N GLY A 66 -34.94 9.88 0.12
CA GLY A 66 -35.45 11.22 -0.26
C GLY A 66 -35.72 12.14 0.93
N ASP A 67 -36.03 11.57 2.10
CA ASP A 67 -36.26 12.31 3.35
C ASP A 67 -34.96 12.53 4.16
N TRP A 68 -33.85 11.95 3.76
CA TRP A 68 -32.55 12.11 4.43
C TRP A 68 -31.96 13.48 4.10
N LYS A 69 -32.03 14.40 5.05
CA LYS A 69 -31.62 15.79 4.87
C LYS A 69 -30.24 16.05 5.49
N ALA A 70 -29.44 16.84 4.77
CA ALA A 70 -28.17 17.30 5.30
C ALA A 70 -28.39 18.15 6.56
N PRO A 71 -27.60 17.96 7.64
CA PRO A 71 -27.61 18.85 8.79
C PRO A 71 -27.28 20.29 8.37
N ALA A 72 -27.81 21.27 9.12
CA ALA A 72 -27.53 22.70 8.87
C ALA A 72 -26.05 23.07 9.15
N THR A 73 -25.35 22.26 9.92
CA THR A 73 -23.91 22.44 10.18
C THR A 73 -23.08 22.17 8.91
N PRO A 74 -22.04 22.96 8.62
CA PRO A 74 -21.16 22.70 7.49
C PRO A 74 -20.57 21.29 7.53
N MET A 75 -20.37 20.69 6.35
CA MET A 75 -19.68 19.42 6.25
C MET A 75 -18.24 19.56 6.78
N PRO A 76 -17.78 18.65 7.63
CA PRO A 76 -16.42 18.69 8.14
C PRO A 76 -15.42 18.37 7.03
N THR A 77 -14.27 19.02 7.07
CA THR A 77 -13.15 18.73 6.18
C THR A 77 -12.11 17.89 6.92
N LYS A 78 -11.63 16.83 6.30
CA LYS A 78 -10.46 16.09 6.79
C LYS A 78 -9.21 16.88 6.43
N THR A 79 -8.32 17.07 7.40
CA THR A 79 -7.03 17.70 7.20
C THR A 79 -5.93 16.68 7.44
N TYR A 80 -4.83 16.82 6.72
CA TYR A 80 -3.64 15.99 6.82
C TYR A 80 -2.41 16.86 7.15
N ASP A 81 -2.63 18.01 7.81
CA ASP A 81 -1.62 19.02 8.13
C ASP A 81 -0.73 18.60 9.32
N VAL A 82 -0.44 17.33 9.42
CA VAL A 82 0.50 16.75 10.39
C VAL A 82 1.65 16.15 9.61
N ASP A 83 2.86 16.56 9.95
CA ASP A 83 4.05 16.06 9.28
C ASP A 83 4.22 14.55 9.51
N VAL A 84 4.61 13.86 8.45
CA VAL A 84 5.12 12.49 8.56
C VAL A 84 6.52 12.58 9.17
N PRO A 85 6.85 11.75 10.18
CA PRO A 85 8.19 11.72 10.74
C PRO A 85 9.26 11.54 9.67
N ALA A 86 10.40 12.18 9.83
CA ALA A 86 11.55 11.91 8.98
C ALA A 86 11.87 10.41 8.99
N PRO A 87 12.05 9.79 7.84
CA PRO A 87 12.32 8.36 7.76
C PRO A 87 13.68 8.05 8.40
N GLU A 88 13.72 6.96 9.18
CA GLU A 88 14.94 6.47 9.80
C GLU A 88 14.93 4.93 9.74
N ALA A 89 15.82 4.40 8.92
CA ALA A 89 15.89 2.95 8.71
C ALA A 89 16.25 2.23 10.02
N ARG A 90 15.44 1.28 10.41
CA ARG A 90 15.61 0.46 11.62
C ARG A 90 14.82 -0.83 11.53
N ILE A 91 15.14 -1.76 12.41
CA ILE A 91 14.43 -3.03 12.55
C ILE A 91 13.75 -3.10 13.93
N VAL A 92 12.47 -3.44 13.94
CA VAL A 92 11.73 -3.82 15.14
C VAL A 92 11.48 -5.33 15.06
N LEU A 93 12.21 -6.11 15.86
CA LEU A 93 12.04 -7.56 15.97
C LEU A 93 10.97 -7.87 17.03
N LEU A 94 9.87 -8.44 16.60
CA LEU A 94 8.81 -8.97 17.47
C LEU A 94 9.08 -10.44 17.72
N ASN A 95 9.38 -10.78 18.96
CA ASN A 95 9.75 -12.15 19.33
C ASN A 95 8.56 -13.11 19.28
N ARG A 96 8.68 -14.13 18.44
CA ARG A 96 7.78 -15.28 18.36
C ARG A 96 8.60 -16.56 18.54
N PRO A 97 8.74 -17.05 19.79
CA PRO A 97 9.59 -18.19 20.09
C PRO A 97 9.23 -19.46 19.29
N ASN A 98 10.24 -20.21 18.91
CA ASN A 98 10.13 -21.47 18.15
C ASN A 98 9.50 -21.31 16.75
N SER A 99 9.49 -20.11 16.17
CA SER A 99 9.00 -19.91 14.81
C SER A 99 10.05 -20.40 13.81
N PRO A 100 9.74 -21.38 12.93
CA PRO A 100 10.68 -21.88 11.94
C PRO A 100 10.91 -20.90 10.78
N GLN A 101 10.09 -19.89 10.68
CA GLN A 101 10.12 -18.83 9.67
C GLN A 101 10.01 -17.46 10.30
N SER A 102 10.51 -16.45 9.60
CA SER A 102 10.30 -15.06 9.91
C SER A 102 9.46 -14.39 8.84
N VAL A 103 8.62 -13.45 9.25
CA VAL A 103 7.96 -12.50 8.35
C VAL A 103 8.72 -11.18 8.43
N ILE A 104 9.21 -10.72 7.31
CA ILE A 104 9.85 -9.41 7.14
C ILE A 104 8.84 -8.50 6.47
N LEU A 105 8.52 -7.36 7.08
CA LEU A 105 7.72 -6.29 6.50
C LEU A 105 8.50 -4.99 6.61
N GLY A 106 8.98 -4.48 5.50
CA GLY A 106 9.60 -3.16 5.40
C GLY A 106 8.63 -2.15 4.82
N ALA A 107 8.62 -0.91 5.32
CA ALA A 107 7.77 0.13 4.78
C ALA A 107 8.41 1.52 4.89
N ARG A 108 8.07 2.38 3.92
CA ARG A 108 8.33 3.83 3.96
C ARG A 108 7.14 4.60 3.41
N VAL A 109 6.90 5.79 3.94
CA VAL A 109 5.91 6.73 3.38
C VAL A 109 6.55 7.46 2.20
N LEU A 110 5.80 7.60 1.11
CA LEU A 110 6.21 8.34 -0.07
C LEU A 110 5.65 9.78 -0.04
N ASP A 111 6.36 10.72 -0.65
CA ASP A 111 5.88 12.10 -0.83
C ASP A 111 4.85 12.25 -1.96
N THR A 112 4.41 11.14 -2.51
CA THR A 112 3.45 11.03 -3.59
C THR A 112 2.05 10.77 -3.04
N ARG A 113 1.03 11.34 -3.65
CA ARG A 113 -0.37 11.18 -3.28
C ARG A 113 -1.07 10.14 -4.15
N GLY A 114 -2.16 9.57 -3.63
CA GLY A 114 -3.02 8.69 -4.44
C GLY A 114 -3.73 9.42 -5.58
N THR A 115 -3.86 10.74 -5.49
CA THR A 115 -4.45 11.60 -6.54
C THR A 115 -3.47 11.94 -7.68
N ASP A 116 -2.17 11.69 -7.50
CA ASP A 116 -1.17 11.92 -8.53
C ASP A 116 -1.20 10.80 -9.60
N ASP A 117 -0.58 11.04 -10.75
CA ASP A 117 -0.40 9.99 -11.75
C ASP A 117 0.74 9.06 -11.32
N ASN A 118 0.37 7.92 -10.78
CA ASN A 118 1.32 6.95 -10.23
C ASN A 118 1.66 5.81 -11.21
N THR A 119 1.33 5.94 -12.49
CA THR A 119 1.52 4.88 -13.50
C THR A 119 2.99 4.44 -13.58
N VAL A 120 3.91 5.41 -13.64
CA VAL A 120 5.37 5.14 -13.71
C VAL A 120 5.86 4.46 -12.43
N LEU A 121 5.42 4.94 -11.26
CA LEU A 121 5.79 4.38 -9.95
C LEU A 121 5.34 2.91 -9.82
N LEU A 122 4.10 2.61 -10.23
CA LEU A 122 3.59 1.25 -10.20
C LEU A 122 4.35 0.34 -11.15
N ALA A 123 4.65 0.80 -12.37
CA ALA A 123 5.41 0.05 -13.35
C ALA A 123 6.85 -0.21 -12.88
N ALA A 124 7.51 0.77 -12.24
CA ALA A 124 8.82 0.58 -11.64
C ALA A 124 8.80 -0.44 -10.49
N ASN A 125 7.79 -0.36 -9.62
CA ASN A 125 7.59 -1.35 -8.55
C ASN A 125 7.34 -2.76 -9.12
N GLU A 126 6.62 -2.89 -10.22
CA GLU A 126 6.36 -4.19 -10.85
C GLU A 126 7.64 -4.92 -11.25
N VAL A 127 8.63 -4.19 -11.77
CA VAL A 127 9.96 -4.74 -12.07
C VAL A 127 10.69 -5.14 -10.79
N LEU A 128 10.66 -4.29 -9.75
CA LEU A 128 11.42 -4.52 -8.53
C LEU A 128 10.86 -5.65 -7.67
N GLY A 129 9.54 -5.62 -7.39
CA GLY A 129 8.92 -6.56 -6.47
C GLY A 129 7.43 -6.82 -6.67
N GLY A 130 6.77 -6.16 -7.63
CA GLY A 130 5.32 -6.23 -7.82
C GLY A 130 4.82 -7.45 -8.59
N SER A 131 5.67 -8.14 -9.33
CA SER A 131 5.30 -9.31 -10.14
C SER A 131 5.99 -10.60 -9.71
N PHE A 132 5.50 -11.73 -10.19
CA PHE A 132 6.13 -13.03 -9.92
C PHE A 132 7.57 -13.09 -10.45
N LEU A 133 7.85 -12.49 -11.60
CA LEU A 133 9.18 -12.42 -12.20
C LEU A 133 9.97 -11.17 -11.78
N SER A 134 9.55 -10.50 -10.73
CA SER A 134 10.25 -9.35 -10.17
C SER A 134 11.59 -9.73 -9.54
N ARG A 135 12.50 -8.77 -9.43
CA ARG A 135 13.87 -9.00 -8.95
C ARG A 135 13.91 -9.55 -7.53
N ILE A 136 13.14 -8.95 -6.61
CA ILE A 136 13.06 -9.40 -5.21
C ILE A 136 12.60 -10.86 -5.13
N ASN A 137 11.55 -11.22 -5.87
CA ASN A 137 11.04 -12.59 -5.86
C ASN A 137 12.02 -13.58 -6.51
N MET A 138 12.59 -13.23 -7.65
CA MET A 138 13.56 -14.08 -8.33
C MET A 138 14.85 -14.28 -7.52
N ASN A 139 15.25 -13.27 -6.73
CA ASN A 139 16.40 -13.41 -5.83
C ASN A 139 16.05 -14.35 -4.67
N LEU A 140 15.13 -13.97 -3.80
CA LEU A 140 14.89 -14.66 -2.53
C LEU A 140 14.25 -16.04 -2.71
N ARG A 141 13.40 -16.21 -3.73
CA ARG A 141 12.72 -17.47 -4.00
C ARG A 141 13.52 -18.38 -4.91
N GLU A 142 13.84 -17.94 -6.12
CA GLU A 142 14.41 -18.82 -7.15
C GLU A 142 15.93 -19.00 -6.99
N THR A 143 16.67 -17.92 -6.73
CA THR A 143 18.13 -17.97 -6.63
C THR A 143 18.60 -18.49 -5.27
N LYS A 144 17.99 -17.99 -4.18
CA LYS A 144 18.41 -18.31 -2.81
C LYS A 144 17.63 -19.50 -2.21
N GLY A 145 16.38 -19.70 -2.60
CA GLY A 145 15.50 -20.73 -2.03
C GLY A 145 15.13 -20.49 -0.57
N TRP A 146 15.18 -19.23 -0.10
CA TRP A 146 14.93 -18.87 1.29
C TRP A 146 13.47 -18.52 1.57
N SER A 147 12.68 -18.25 0.53
CA SER A 147 11.30 -17.83 0.61
C SER A 147 10.41 -18.59 -0.39
N TYR A 148 9.13 -18.76 -0.04
CA TYR A 148 8.12 -19.22 -1.00
C TYR A 148 7.62 -18.09 -1.91
N GLY A 149 7.82 -16.85 -1.51
CA GLY A 149 7.50 -15.65 -2.28
C GLY A 149 7.87 -14.40 -1.51
N SER A 150 8.39 -13.43 -2.25
CA SER A 150 8.75 -12.12 -1.73
C SER A 150 8.27 -11.07 -2.70
N ARG A 151 7.77 -9.96 -2.20
CA ARG A 151 7.16 -8.92 -3.02
C ARG A 151 7.37 -7.53 -2.47
N SER A 152 7.25 -6.54 -3.33
CA SER A 152 7.00 -5.16 -2.91
C SER A 152 5.72 -4.64 -3.54
N GLY A 153 5.17 -3.59 -2.96
CA GLY A 153 3.95 -2.97 -3.42
C GLY A 153 3.79 -1.54 -2.94
N VAL A 154 2.87 -0.84 -3.57
CA VAL A 154 2.50 0.52 -3.20
C VAL A 154 1.07 0.50 -2.68
N THR A 155 0.89 0.84 -1.40
CA THR A 155 -0.43 0.98 -0.79
C THR A 155 -0.95 2.38 -1.02
N TYR A 156 -2.14 2.45 -1.61
CA TYR A 156 -2.79 3.71 -1.93
C TYR A 156 -3.55 4.29 -0.75
N ASN A 157 -3.15 5.48 -0.36
CA ASN A 157 -3.96 6.41 0.45
C ASN A 157 -4.14 7.70 -0.35
N ARG A 158 -5.17 8.50 -0.05
CA ARG A 158 -5.44 9.72 -0.83
C ARG A 158 -4.33 10.74 -0.71
N ASP A 159 -3.75 10.94 0.49
CA ASP A 159 -2.76 11.99 0.76
C ASP A 159 -1.32 11.51 0.67
N ARG A 160 -1.01 10.28 1.07
CA ARG A 160 0.33 9.70 1.05
C ARG A 160 0.28 8.24 0.63
N LEU A 161 1.17 7.84 -0.26
CA LEU A 161 1.38 6.44 -0.59
C LEU A 161 2.36 5.79 0.39
N VAL A 162 2.32 4.47 0.48
CA VAL A 162 3.29 3.69 1.26
C VAL A 162 3.90 2.64 0.35
N TYR A 163 5.20 2.71 0.14
CA TYR A 163 5.96 1.60 -0.41
C TYR A 163 6.20 0.57 0.69
N ALA A 164 5.94 -0.68 0.41
CA ALA A 164 6.17 -1.78 1.33
C ALA A 164 6.83 -2.96 0.63
N VAL A 165 7.74 -3.62 1.33
CA VAL A 165 8.35 -4.89 0.92
C VAL A 165 8.01 -5.95 1.94
N GLN A 166 7.64 -7.15 1.48
CA GLN A 166 7.28 -8.29 2.32
C GLN A 166 8.00 -9.55 1.85
N ALA A 167 8.57 -10.28 2.81
CA ALA A 167 9.15 -11.59 2.57
C ALA A 167 8.88 -12.53 3.76
N GLU A 168 8.48 -13.75 3.45
CA GLU A 168 8.37 -14.84 4.40
C GLU A 168 9.54 -15.79 4.17
N VAL A 169 10.47 -15.85 5.12
CA VAL A 169 11.77 -16.49 4.94
C VAL A 169 12.08 -17.52 6.04
N GLN A 170 13.00 -18.43 5.78
CA GLN A 170 13.53 -19.31 6.82
C GLN A 170 14.14 -18.48 7.94
N ALA A 171 13.91 -18.85 9.21
CA ALA A 171 14.33 -18.06 10.37
C ALA A 171 15.84 -17.83 10.41
N ASP A 172 16.64 -18.82 9.99
CA ASP A 172 18.11 -18.73 9.92
C ASP A 172 18.64 -17.92 8.73
N ARG A 173 17.75 -17.37 7.89
CA ARG A 173 18.05 -16.55 6.72
C ARG A 173 17.50 -15.13 6.80
N THR A 174 16.96 -14.74 7.93
CA THR A 174 16.28 -13.45 8.10
C THR A 174 17.20 -12.26 7.84
N GLY A 175 18.37 -12.22 8.49
CA GLY A 175 19.35 -11.15 8.29
C GLY A 175 19.91 -11.14 6.86
N ASP A 176 20.24 -12.31 6.32
CA ASP A 176 20.74 -12.44 4.94
C ASP A 176 19.68 -11.97 3.93
N SER A 177 18.38 -12.22 4.19
CA SER A 177 17.30 -11.76 3.33
C SER A 177 17.14 -10.24 3.33
N ILE A 178 17.31 -9.57 4.48
CA ILE A 178 17.30 -8.10 4.56
C ILE A 178 18.46 -7.51 3.75
N VAL A 179 19.66 -8.12 3.84
CA VAL A 179 20.83 -7.71 3.05
C VAL A 179 20.58 -7.89 1.54
N GLU A 180 19.93 -8.97 1.12
CA GLU A 180 19.58 -9.16 -0.29
C GLU A 180 18.49 -8.17 -0.75
N LEU A 181 17.52 -7.81 0.11
CA LEU A 181 16.55 -6.75 -0.19
C LEU A 181 17.25 -5.39 -0.39
N GLU A 182 18.21 -5.05 0.47
CA GLU A 182 19.05 -3.85 0.30
C GLU A 182 19.73 -3.86 -1.07
N LYS A 183 20.39 -4.96 -1.39
CA LYS A 183 21.13 -5.12 -2.64
C LYS A 183 20.24 -4.98 -3.87
N GLU A 184 19.04 -5.58 -3.87
CA GLU A 184 18.10 -5.45 -4.97
C GLU A 184 17.58 -4.02 -5.11
N ILE A 185 17.17 -3.38 -4.01
CA ILE A 185 16.65 -2.01 -4.02
C ILE A 185 17.76 -1.02 -4.45
N THR A 186 18.93 -1.07 -3.81
CA THR A 186 20.03 -0.15 -4.13
C THR A 186 20.61 -0.37 -5.52
N GLY A 187 20.69 -1.62 -5.96
CA GLY A 187 21.09 -1.95 -7.32
C GLY A 187 20.11 -1.44 -8.36
N PHE A 188 18.80 -1.55 -8.10
CA PHE A 188 17.75 -1.11 -9.00
C PHE A 188 17.74 0.42 -9.21
N VAL A 189 17.95 1.18 -8.15
CA VAL A 189 18.02 2.64 -8.25
C VAL A 189 19.40 3.16 -8.70
N GLY A 190 20.42 2.31 -8.68
CA GLY A 190 21.80 2.59 -9.08
C GLY A 190 22.15 2.04 -10.46
N ASP A 191 23.20 1.22 -10.49
CA ASP A 191 23.82 0.75 -11.76
C ASP A 191 23.03 -0.33 -12.49
N ASN A 192 22.10 -1.03 -11.80
CA ASN A 192 21.27 -2.09 -12.35
C ASN A 192 19.85 -1.62 -12.65
N GLY A 193 19.70 -0.51 -13.37
CA GLY A 193 18.41 0.05 -13.75
C GLY A 193 17.55 -0.92 -14.58
N VAL A 194 16.37 -0.46 -14.98
CA VAL A 194 15.39 -1.25 -15.76
C VAL A 194 15.97 -1.69 -17.09
N THR A 195 15.92 -2.97 -17.39
CA THR A 195 16.32 -3.52 -18.68
C THR A 195 15.18 -3.41 -19.71
N ALA A 196 15.52 -3.42 -21.01
CA ALA A 196 14.53 -3.40 -22.08
C ALA A 196 13.53 -4.57 -21.99
N ALA A 197 14.01 -5.77 -21.60
CA ALA A 197 13.16 -6.95 -21.46
C ALA A 197 12.20 -6.85 -20.27
N GLU A 198 12.61 -6.22 -19.16
CA GLU A 198 11.75 -5.96 -18.01
C GLU A 198 10.68 -4.92 -18.36
N LEU A 199 11.07 -3.82 -19.01
CA LEU A 199 10.12 -2.80 -19.49
C LEU A 199 9.08 -3.40 -20.43
N GLU A 200 9.50 -4.15 -21.44
CA GLU A 200 8.60 -4.81 -22.40
C GLU A 200 7.62 -5.75 -21.69
N ARG A 201 8.12 -6.57 -20.74
CA ARG A 201 7.28 -7.48 -19.97
C ARG A 201 6.25 -6.74 -19.14
N THR A 202 6.65 -5.65 -18.45
CA THR A 202 5.77 -4.82 -17.62
C THR A 202 4.70 -4.15 -18.47
N ILE A 203 5.06 -3.51 -19.58
CA ILE A 203 4.10 -2.89 -20.50
C ILE A 203 3.11 -3.94 -21.02
N ASN A 204 3.61 -5.06 -21.56
CA ASN A 204 2.77 -6.10 -22.14
C ASN A 204 1.86 -6.77 -21.10
N GLY A 205 2.36 -7.00 -19.87
CA GLY A 205 1.58 -7.55 -18.76
C GLY A 205 0.40 -6.64 -18.43
N ASN A 206 0.69 -5.39 -18.07
CA ASN A 206 -0.34 -4.42 -17.68
C ASN A 206 -1.39 -4.21 -18.78
N VAL A 207 -0.96 -3.99 -20.04
CA VAL A 207 -1.91 -3.76 -21.15
C VAL A 207 -2.81 -4.98 -21.41
N ARG A 208 -2.27 -6.21 -21.31
CA ARG A 208 -3.04 -7.44 -21.55
C ARG A 208 -3.98 -7.78 -20.41
N GLU A 209 -3.70 -7.38 -19.18
CA GLU A 209 -4.56 -7.61 -18.03
C GLU A 209 -5.76 -6.66 -17.95
N LEU A 210 -5.70 -5.48 -18.58
CA LEU A 210 -6.76 -4.47 -18.52
C LEU A 210 -8.15 -5.01 -18.88
N PRO A 211 -8.37 -5.75 -19.97
CA PRO A 211 -9.72 -6.27 -20.28
C PRO A 211 -10.26 -7.17 -19.17
N GLY A 212 -9.41 -8.06 -18.61
CA GLY A 212 -9.80 -8.98 -17.53
C GLY A 212 -10.14 -8.29 -16.22
N GLN A 213 -9.59 -7.09 -15.98
CA GLN A 213 -9.85 -6.33 -14.76
C GLN A 213 -11.32 -5.88 -14.62
N PHE A 214 -12.09 -5.85 -15.71
CA PHE A 214 -13.47 -5.35 -15.74
C PHE A 214 -14.51 -6.44 -16.10
N GLU A 215 -14.18 -7.72 -15.96
CA GLU A 215 -15.09 -8.82 -16.28
C GLU A 215 -16.25 -8.99 -15.31
N THR A 216 -16.14 -8.45 -14.08
CA THR A 216 -17.19 -8.59 -13.06
C THR A 216 -17.80 -7.24 -12.69
N SER A 217 -19.08 -7.24 -12.27
CA SER A 217 -19.73 -6.04 -11.76
C SER A 217 -18.98 -5.40 -10.59
N ASN A 218 -18.37 -6.21 -9.71
CA ASN A 218 -17.59 -5.72 -8.59
C ASN A 218 -16.31 -5.00 -9.02
N SER A 219 -15.62 -5.49 -10.04
CA SER A 219 -14.41 -4.83 -10.55
C SER A 219 -14.75 -3.54 -11.30
N VAL A 220 -15.86 -3.49 -12.05
CA VAL A 220 -16.35 -2.25 -12.63
C VAL A 220 -16.72 -1.24 -11.56
N LEU A 221 -17.45 -1.67 -10.52
CA LEU A 221 -17.79 -0.82 -9.36
C LEU A 221 -16.52 -0.28 -8.67
N GLY A 222 -15.52 -1.13 -8.45
CA GLY A 222 -14.22 -0.72 -7.89
C GLY A 222 -13.51 0.32 -8.74
N GLY A 223 -13.55 0.18 -10.08
CA GLY A 223 -13.02 1.16 -11.02
C GLY A 223 -13.69 2.53 -10.89
N MET A 224 -15.03 2.56 -10.87
CA MET A 224 -15.82 3.80 -10.67
C MET A 224 -15.50 4.49 -9.34
N VAL A 225 -15.44 3.72 -8.24
CA VAL A 225 -15.06 4.22 -6.92
C VAL A 225 -13.64 4.81 -6.94
N ASN A 226 -12.69 4.16 -7.62
CA ASN A 226 -11.32 4.64 -7.70
C ASN A 226 -11.17 5.92 -8.53
N ILE A 227 -11.98 6.12 -9.58
CA ILE A 227 -12.03 7.39 -10.33
C ILE A 227 -12.33 8.53 -9.36
N VAL A 228 -13.40 8.42 -8.58
CA VAL A 228 -13.83 9.46 -7.65
C VAL A 228 -12.90 9.59 -6.44
N LYS A 229 -12.49 8.46 -5.85
CA LYS A 229 -11.63 8.44 -4.66
C LYS A 229 -10.28 9.11 -4.88
N TYR A 230 -9.73 8.99 -6.08
CA TYR A 230 -8.40 9.46 -6.43
C TYR A 230 -8.40 10.63 -7.42
N ASP A 231 -9.55 11.29 -7.62
CA ASP A 231 -9.71 12.45 -8.52
C ASP A 231 -9.19 12.16 -9.94
N ARG A 232 -9.41 10.95 -10.45
CA ARG A 232 -9.00 10.55 -11.80
C ARG A 232 -9.98 11.09 -12.82
N PRO A 233 -9.53 11.38 -14.07
CA PRO A 233 -10.44 11.75 -15.15
C PRO A 233 -11.39 10.59 -15.48
N ASP A 234 -12.58 10.91 -15.99
CA ASP A 234 -13.62 9.90 -16.30
C ASP A 234 -13.17 8.89 -17.35
N ASP A 235 -12.27 9.29 -18.27
CA ASP A 235 -11.66 8.46 -19.31
C ASP A 235 -10.38 7.74 -18.86
N TYR A 236 -10.09 7.72 -17.56
CA TYR A 236 -8.84 7.15 -17.03
C TYR A 236 -8.56 5.73 -17.53
N TYR A 237 -9.58 4.86 -17.51
CA TYR A 237 -9.42 3.47 -17.93
C TYR A 237 -9.43 3.28 -19.44
N GLU A 238 -9.89 4.26 -20.21
CA GLU A 238 -9.80 4.27 -21.68
C GLU A 238 -8.37 4.62 -22.13
N THR A 239 -7.69 5.49 -21.38
CA THR A 239 -6.37 6.06 -21.74
C THR A 239 -5.19 5.36 -21.07
N ILE A 240 -5.40 4.56 -20.00
CA ILE A 240 -4.32 3.96 -19.22
C ILE A 240 -3.43 3.01 -20.02
N ALA A 241 -4.01 2.30 -21.01
CA ALA A 241 -3.23 1.42 -21.90
C ALA A 241 -2.17 2.18 -22.70
N ASP A 242 -2.49 3.37 -23.18
CA ASP A 242 -1.57 4.21 -23.94
C ASP A 242 -0.50 4.82 -23.03
N LYS A 243 -0.85 5.15 -21.80
CA LYS A 243 0.14 5.54 -20.78
C LYS A 243 1.17 4.43 -20.54
N TYR A 244 0.73 3.18 -20.35
CA TYR A 244 1.66 2.05 -20.22
C TYR A 244 2.55 1.87 -21.44
N ARG A 245 2.01 2.00 -22.67
CA ARG A 245 2.77 1.86 -23.91
C ARG A 245 3.81 2.96 -24.12
N SER A 246 3.59 4.13 -23.53
CA SER A 246 4.51 5.26 -23.62
C SER A 246 5.65 5.24 -22.61
N LEU A 247 5.65 4.32 -21.62
CA LEU A 247 6.66 4.22 -20.59
C LEU A 247 8.05 3.94 -21.17
N THR A 248 9.05 4.57 -20.59
CA THR A 248 10.47 4.38 -20.93
C THR A 248 11.25 3.85 -19.72
N ALA A 249 12.37 3.17 -19.97
CA ALA A 249 13.24 2.69 -18.91
C ALA A 249 13.83 3.84 -18.06
N ASP A 250 14.10 4.98 -18.68
CA ASP A 250 14.65 6.16 -18.00
C ASP A 250 13.63 6.76 -17.02
N GLU A 251 12.35 6.88 -17.40
CA GLU A 251 11.28 7.34 -16.51
C GLU A 251 11.11 6.40 -15.31
N LEU A 252 11.11 5.09 -15.53
CA LEU A 252 11.02 4.11 -14.45
C LEU A 252 12.22 4.22 -13.51
N ALA A 253 13.44 4.38 -14.04
CA ALA A 253 14.66 4.50 -13.27
C ALA A 253 14.71 5.80 -12.46
N GLU A 254 14.24 6.93 -13.02
CA GLU A 254 14.16 8.22 -12.31
C GLU A 254 13.16 8.13 -11.16
N THR A 255 11.95 7.67 -11.44
CA THR A 255 10.90 7.48 -10.41
C THR A 255 11.34 6.49 -9.31
N ALA A 256 12.08 5.43 -9.68
CA ALA A 256 12.63 4.50 -8.70
C ALA A 256 13.62 5.17 -7.75
N ARG A 257 14.55 6.00 -8.28
CA ARG A 257 15.52 6.73 -7.46
C ARG A 257 14.87 7.67 -6.44
N GLU A 258 13.75 8.28 -6.80
CA GLU A 258 13.01 9.18 -5.92
C GLU A 258 12.24 8.44 -4.82
N ASN A 259 11.74 7.25 -5.13
CA ASN A 259 10.74 6.58 -4.30
C ASN A 259 11.25 5.34 -3.56
N PHE A 260 12.22 4.57 -4.11
CA PHE A 260 12.68 3.32 -3.49
C PHE A 260 14.02 3.52 -2.76
N ILE A 261 13.99 4.31 -1.70
CA ILE A 261 15.19 4.64 -0.90
C ILE A 261 15.30 3.63 0.24
N TYR A 262 16.29 2.74 0.17
CA TYR A 262 16.51 1.70 1.19
C TYR A 262 16.74 2.30 2.59
N GLY A 263 17.54 3.35 2.70
CA GLY A 263 17.88 4.01 3.96
C GLY A 263 16.69 4.63 4.72
N ASP A 264 15.50 4.63 4.12
CA ASP A 264 14.27 5.18 4.71
C ASP A 264 13.29 4.07 5.15
N ILE A 265 13.64 2.80 4.97
CA ILE A 265 12.71 1.70 5.23
C ILE A 265 12.75 1.30 6.71
N VAL A 266 11.60 1.35 7.35
CA VAL A 266 11.39 0.78 8.70
C VAL A 266 10.93 -0.66 8.54
N TYR A 267 11.71 -1.58 9.12
CA TYR A 267 11.40 -3.01 9.10
C TYR A 267 10.72 -3.45 10.39
N VAL A 268 9.68 -4.25 10.26
CA VAL A 268 9.12 -5.08 11.32
C VAL A 268 9.42 -6.54 10.96
N VAL A 269 10.09 -7.23 11.84
CA VAL A 269 10.40 -8.65 11.69
C VAL A 269 9.69 -9.43 12.78
N VAL A 270 8.89 -10.41 12.39
CA VAL A 270 8.26 -11.35 13.34
C VAL A 270 8.96 -12.70 13.22
N GLY A 271 9.60 -13.16 14.27
CA GLY A 271 10.37 -14.41 14.24
C GLY A 271 10.91 -14.79 15.62
N ASP A 272 11.62 -15.92 15.69
CA ASP A 272 12.27 -16.36 16.91
C ASP A 272 13.52 -15.51 17.18
N ALA A 273 13.48 -14.71 18.25
CA ALA A 273 14.57 -13.79 18.57
C ALA A 273 15.90 -14.50 18.84
N GLU A 274 15.89 -15.70 19.41
CA GLU A 274 17.13 -16.48 19.65
C GLU A 274 17.83 -16.82 18.33
N VAL A 275 17.06 -17.01 17.25
CA VAL A 275 17.59 -17.35 15.92
C VAL A 275 17.87 -16.10 15.10
N VAL A 276 16.99 -15.08 15.18
CA VAL A 276 17.02 -13.92 14.29
C VAL A 276 17.98 -12.84 14.76
N GLU A 277 17.96 -12.49 16.06
CA GLU A 277 18.76 -11.39 16.61
C GLU A 277 20.25 -11.45 16.26
N PRO A 278 20.96 -12.63 16.38
CA PRO A 278 22.36 -12.74 16.02
C PRO A 278 22.67 -12.45 14.54
N GLN A 279 21.65 -12.45 13.69
CA GLN A 279 21.78 -12.19 12.26
C GLN A 279 21.66 -10.70 11.92
N LEU A 280 21.01 -9.90 12.79
CA LEU A 280 20.66 -8.50 12.50
C LEU A 280 21.88 -7.58 12.44
N GLU A 281 22.96 -7.88 13.15
CA GLU A 281 24.21 -7.10 13.10
C GLU A 281 24.75 -6.93 11.67
N ARG A 282 24.59 -7.96 10.83
CA ARG A 282 25.07 -7.94 9.43
C ARG A 282 24.28 -7.01 8.53
N THR A 283 23.09 -6.58 8.95
CA THR A 283 22.27 -5.64 8.17
C THR A 283 22.78 -4.19 8.28
N GLY A 284 23.62 -3.90 9.28
CA GLY A 284 24.08 -2.53 9.56
C GLY A 284 23.01 -1.59 10.07
N LEU A 285 21.78 -2.05 10.25
CA LEU A 285 20.65 -1.23 10.72
C LEU A 285 20.53 -1.32 12.26
N PRO A 286 20.16 -0.22 12.93
CA PRO A 286 19.80 -0.27 14.35
C PRO A 286 18.56 -1.15 14.53
N TYR A 287 18.52 -1.92 15.62
CA TYR A 287 17.36 -2.76 15.90
C TYR A 287 16.93 -2.73 17.37
N THR A 288 15.67 -3.08 17.60
CA THR A 288 15.10 -3.30 18.93
C THR A 288 14.33 -4.63 18.95
N VAL A 289 14.36 -5.33 20.10
CA VAL A 289 13.60 -6.55 20.29
C VAL A 289 12.42 -6.27 21.24
N GLN A 290 11.24 -6.69 20.83
CA GLN A 290 10.01 -6.54 21.61
C GLN A 290 9.34 -7.91 21.78
N GLN A 291 8.71 -8.13 22.94
CA GLN A 291 7.87 -9.29 23.15
C GLN A 291 6.49 -9.01 22.54
N LEU A 292 5.88 -10.01 21.90
CA LEU A 292 4.47 -9.93 21.53
C LEU A 292 3.66 -10.07 22.82
N ASP A 293 2.89 -9.04 23.16
CA ASP A 293 1.87 -9.15 24.22
C ASP A 293 0.88 -10.24 23.79
N GLN A 294 0.68 -11.21 24.71
CA GLN A 294 -0.21 -12.37 24.48
C GLN A 294 -1.67 -11.97 24.56
#